data_af18f420312b3c3fa12f48b487261da2
#
_entry.id   af18f420312b3c3fa12f48b487261da2
#
_cell.length_a   1.000
_cell.length_b   1.000
_cell.length_c   1.000
_cell.angle_alpha   90.00
_cell.angle_beta   90.00
_cell.angle_gamma   90.00
#
_symmetry.space_group_name_H-M   'P 1'
#
loop_
_entity.id
_entity.type
_entity.pdbx_description
1 polymer ?
#
loop_
_entity_poly.entity_id
_entity_poly.type
_entity_poly.pdbx_seq_one_letter_code
_entity_poly.pdbx_strand_id
1 'polypeptide(L)'
;MHPFSLRTALAAAAAVLLALPVGAAASPSVEIGLADENVLKGSIDGKPVPGGTDAVVAQWKAHGVQDVRIFAKWDDFAPQPDDPKMPAGFVGDDPAAYDLSALDRRIDAVVKHGLNVTLVITGPGPVWGSVEPARLNRAWKPSPKLFGEYASAIAKHVGARVNRYIVWNEPNQKSWLQPQNSCVVAKNGTTNICSPVAPHLYRELARAGYSAINAADPKARVAVGATSSTGTRLAKATNSTTQPLPFLRTMACVSSRYKPIKTGECKGFKAVTGDALAYHPHSKRLMPGERDPDTNNARMGDLDRLTGVIDKLTAATRVKVAHSKKLPLWLDEYGFETNPPDEQGDGTVSPKTAAAWVQWAGAIAARNPRVETLTQYEWFDEPTGDDGQQFNRWQSGLYTVNFKAKPLAAVFAHPIFGWRTGTRGFVWGQVRPGQGVTKVRLQRKAGKTYKPYKTVSTDRYGTFQVRVPASAGHRYRFVYVDPTTGVDATSGTTTLREQ
;
A
#
# COMPACT_ATOMS: atom_id res chain seq x y z
N MET A 1 -76.88 6.54 -46.11
CA MET A 1 -76.32 6.32 -44.79
C MET A 1 -74.84 5.90 -44.97
N HIS A 2 -73.92 6.84 -44.82
CA HIS A 2 -72.47 6.56 -44.92
C HIS A 2 -71.86 6.59 -43.54
N PRO A 3 -70.92 5.66 -43.18
CA PRO A 3 -70.19 5.78 -41.98
C PRO A 3 -68.88 6.53 -42.25
N PHE A 4 -68.55 7.47 -41.33
CA PHE A 4 -67.34 8.21 -41.26
C PHE A 4 -66.17 7.30 -40.80
N SER A 5 -65.05 7.32 -41.51
CA SER A 5 -63.82 6.70 -41.10
C SER A 5 -62.90 7.70 -40.36
N LEU A 6 -62.60 7.46 -39.09
CA LEU A 6 -61.61 8.19 -38.32
C LEU A 6 -60.16 7.69 -38.67
N ARG A 7 -59.33 8.57 -39.20
CA ARG A 7 -57.90 8.32 -39.38
C ARG A 7 -57.15 8.79 -38.13
N THR A 8 -56.60 7.86 -37.37
CA THR A 8 -55.72 8.11 -36.25
C THR A 8 -54.32 8.38 -36.79
N ALA A 9 -53.79 9.58 -36.53
CA ALA A 9 -52.41 9.93 -36.81
C ALA A 9 -51.52 9.50 -35.62
N LEU A 10 -50.57 8.55 -35.84
CA LEU A 10 -49.53 8.22 -34.89
C LEU A 10 -48.39 9.25 -35.03
N ALA A 11 -48.17 10.06 -33.98
CA ALA A 11 -46.98 10.90 -33.86
C ALA A 11 -45.83 10.05 -33.24
N ALA A 12 -44.81 9.79 -34.04
CA ALA A 12 -43.58 9.15 -33.57
C ALA A 12 -42.70 10.19 -32.83
N ALA A 13 -42.64 10.10 -31.53
CA ALA A 13 -41.69 10.86 -30.72
C ALA A 13 -40.33 10.20 -30.79
N ALA A 14 -39.38 10.76 -31.52
CA ALA A 14 -37.97 10.37 -31.53
C ALA A 14 -37.30 10.83 -30.23
N ALA A 15 -37.05 9.91 -29.29
CA ALA A 15 -36.26 10.17 -28.11
C ALA A 15 -34.75 10.22 -28.50
N VAL A 16 -34.21 11.43 -28.57
CA VAL A 16 -32.75 11.64 -28.70
C VAL A 16 -32.10 11.31 -27.34
N LEU A 17 -31.55 10.11 -27.22
CA LEU A 17 -30.68 9.73 -26.13
C LEU A 17 -29.36 10.52 -26.28
N LEU A 18 -29.22 11.63 -25.54
CA LEU A 18 -27.98 12.30 -25.33
C LEU A 18 -27.06 11.35 -24.53
N ALA A 19 -26.17 10.66 -25.22
CA ALA A 19 -25.06 9.94 -24.58
C ALA A 19 -24.16 10.95 -23.87
N LEU A 20 -24.36 11.12 -22.56
CA LEU A 20 -23.41 11.81 -21.70
C LEU A 20 -22.09 11.04 -21.79
N PRO A 21 -20.94 11.76 -21.97
CA PRO A 21 -19.66 11.09 -21.94
C PRO A 21 -19.50 10.47 -20.55
N VAL A 22 -19.34 9.16 -20.50
CA VAL A 22 -18.94 8.44 -19.29
C VAL A 22 -17.57 8.98 -18.92
N GLY A 23 -17.54 9.99 -18.05
CA GLY A 23 -16.32 10.40 -17.36
C GLY A 23 -15.84 9.18 -16.60
N ALA A 24 -14.57 8.79 -16.75
CA ALA A 24 -13.98 7.77 -15.92
C ALA A 24 -14.36 8.09 -14.47
N ALA A 25 -15.09 7.18 -13.84
CA ALA A 25 -15.46 7.36 -12.44
C ALA A 25 -14.18 7.53 -11.66
N ALA A 26 -13.98 8.70 -11.06
CA ALA A 26 -12.90 8.92 -10.13
C ALA A 26 -13.05 7.87 -9.02
N SER A 27 -11.93 7.31 -8.57
CA SER A 27 -11.95 6.43 -7.41
C SER A 27 -12.68 7.11 -6.26
N PRO A 28 -13.64 6.46 -5.59
CA PRO A 28 -14.15 7.02 -4.35
C PRO A 28 -12.98 7.08 -3.39
N SER A 29 -12.56 8.30 -3.04
CA SER A 29 -11.56 8.63 -2.01
C SER A 29 -10.43 7.62 -1.77
N VAL A 30 -9.27 7.91 -2.32
CA VAL A 30 -8.05 7.27 -1.85
C VAL A 30 -7.70 7.90 -0.49
N GLU A 31 -7.71 7.13 0.57
CA GLU A 31 -7.20 7.55 1.87
C GLU A 31 -5.68 7.69 1.81
N ILE A 32 -5.17 8.78 2.35
CA ILE A 32 -3.74 9.03 2.45
C ILE A 32 -3.24 8.46 3.77
N GLY A 33 -2.38 7.45 3.64
CA GLY A 33 -1.73 6.82 4.78
C GLY A 33 -0.31 7.34 4.99
N LEU A 34 0.22 7.05 6.17
CA LEU A 34 1.63 7.22 6.53
C LEU A 34 2.12 6.02 7.33
N ALA A 35 3.36 5.61 7.06
CA ALA A 35 4.08 4.61 7.84
C ALA A 35 5.42 5.19 8.28
N ASP A 36 5.63 5.36 9.58
CA ASP A 36 6.90 5.76 10.17
C ASP A 36 6.97 5.27 11.62
N GLU A 37 7.53 4.09 11.80
CA GLU A 37 7.69 3.47 13.11
C GLU A 37 8.65 4.24 14.03
N ASN A 38 9.64 4.93 13.47
CA ASN A 38 10.64 5.63 14.26
C ASN A 38 10.03 6.86 14.94
N VAL A 39 9.13 7.58 14.27
CA VAL A 39 8.34 8.66 14.89
C VAL A 39 7.53 8.12 16.05
N LEU A 40 6.85 6.98 15.86
CA LEU A 40 5.99 6.39 16.89
C LEU A 40 6.79 5.82 18.07
N LYS A 41 8.05 5.46 17.86
CA LYS A 41 9.01 5.10 18.93
C LYS A 41 9.61 6.32 19.64
N GLY A 42 9.44 7.51 19.09
CA GLY A 42 9.89 8.79 19.67
C GLY A 42 11.32 9.18 19.36
N SER A 43 12.06 8.38 18.57
CA SER A 43 13.44 8.69 18.21
C SER A 43 13.85 8.13 16.86
N ILE A 44 14.73 8.83 16.17
CA ILE A 44 15.35 8.42 14.91
C ILE A 44 16.86 8.47 15.11
N ASP A 45 17.53 7.34 14.93
CA ASP A 45 18.99 7.22 15.14
C ASP A 45 19.42 7.73 16.54
N GLY A 46 18.66 7.37 17.57
CA GLY A 46 18.90 7.82 18.94
C GLY A 46 18.58 9.30 19.20
N LYS A 47 18.20 10.08 18.19
CA LYS A 47 17.84 11.49 18.34
C LYS A 47 16.32 11.60 18.60
N PRO A 48 15.89 12.32 19.64
CA PRO A 48 14.47 12.56 19.87
C PRO A 48 13.80 13.22 18.67
N VAL A 49 12.59 12.77 18.36
CA VAL A 49 11.76 13.38 17.30
C VAL A 49 11.47 14.85 17.66
N PRO A 50 11.63 15.81 16.73
CA PRO A 50 11.42 17.23 17.01
C PRO A 50 10.03 17.53 17.53
N GLY A 51 9.93 18.13 18.71
CA GLY A 51 8.64 18.41 19.37
C GLY A 51 7.96 17.16 19.95
N GLY A 52 8.58 15.98 19.84
CA GLY A 52 8.04 14.70 20.27
C GLY A 52 7.03 14.08 19.27
N THR A 53 6.71 12.82 19.48
CA THR A 53 5.76 12.04 18.66
C THR A 53 4.43 12.76 18.46
N ASP A 54 3.90 13.35 19.53
CA ASP A 54 2.60 14.04 19.49
C ASP A 54 2.57 15.22 18.51
N ALA A 55 3.59 16.05 18.51
CA ALA A 55 3.67 17.18 17.60
C ALA A 55 3.79 16.73 16.14
N VAL A 56 4.51 15.63 15.87
CA VAL A 56 4.66 15.11 14.52
C VAL A 56 3.37 14.44 14.03
N VAL A 57 2.67 13.70 14.87
CA VAL A 57 1.36 13.11 14.50
C VAL A 57 0.32 14.21 14.25
N ALA A 58 0.34 15.30 15.01
CA ALA A 58 -0.47 16.48 14.71
C ALA A 58 -0.13 17.08 13.32
N GLN A 59 1.14 17.11 12.94
CA GLN A 59 1.56 17.54 11.59
C GLN A 59 1.05 16.58 10.52
N TRP A 60 1.08 15.26 10.74
CA TRP A 60 0.50 14.29 9.81
C TRP A 60 -0.96 14.60 9.53
N LYS A 61 -1.74 14.82 10.59
CA LYS A 61 -3.15 15.24 10.47
C LYS A 61 -3.31 16.53 9.67
N ALA A 62 -2.51 17.54 9.97
CA ALA A 62 -2.53 18.83 9.27
C ALA A 62 -2.14 18.72 7.78
N HIS A 63 -1.33 17.71 7.40
CA HIS A 63 -0.98 17.42 6.02
C HIS A 63 -1.96 16.46 5.33
N GLY A 64 -3.07 16.12 5.99
CA GLY A 64 -4.15 15.32 5.42
C GLY A 64 -3.91 13.81 5.43
N VAL A 65 -3.02 13.33 6.30
CA VAL A 65 -2.97 11.91 6.64
C VAL A 65 -4.27 11.52 7.33
N GLN A 66 -4.82 10.38 6.96
CA GLN A 66 -6.10 9.87 7.48
C GLN A 66 -5.91 8.53 8.18
N ASP A 67 -4.88 7.77 7.79
CA ASP A 67 -4.58 6.45 8.29
C ASP A 67 -3.09 6.32 8.61
N VAL A 68 -2.75 5.62 9.69
CA VAL A 68 -1.37 5.35 10.07
C VAL A 68 -1.16 3.85 10.15
N ARG A 69 -0.20 3.38 9.37
CA ARG A 69 0.21 1.98 9.38
C ARG A 69 1.18 1.73 10.52
N ILE A 70 0.87 0.76 11.37
CA ILE A 70 1.65 0.39 12.55
C ILE A 70 1.96 -1.10 12.53
N PHE A 71 3.19 -1.47 12.87
CA PHE A 71 3.57 -2.86 13.04
C PHE A 71 3.23 -3.39 14.44
N ALA A 72 2.57 -4.56 14.48
CA ALA A 72 2.56 -5.46 15.61
C ALA A 72 3.42 -6.69 15.24
N LYS A 73 4.74 -6.57 15.44
CA LYS A 73 5.67 -7.66 15.18
C LYS A 73 5.65 -8.66 16.31
N TRP A 74 5.52 -9.92 15.97
CA TRP A 74 5.34 -10.98 16.96
C TRP A 74 6.56 -11.13 17.88
N ASP A 75 7.77 -11.02 17.37
CA ASP A 75 8.99 -11.09 18.16
C ASP A 75 9.26 -9.87 19.03
N ASP A 76 8.65 -8.72 18.75
CA ASP A 76 8.78 -7.51 19.56
C ASP A 76 8.02 -7.63 20.91
N PHE A 77 6.96 -8.45 20.96
CA PHE A 77 6.05 -8.54 22.11
C PHE A 77 6.06 -9.90 22.78
N ALA A 78 6.52 -10.95 22.10
CA ALA A 78 6.57 -12.30 22.65
C ALA A 78 7.62 -12.43 23.76
N PRO A 79 7.35 -13.15 24.85
CA PRO A 79 8.35 -13.41 25.86
C PRO A 79 9.44 -14.34 25.31
N GLN A 80 10.68 -14.14 25.76
CA GLN A 80 11.83 -14.97 25.44
C GLN A 80 11.95 -15.28 23.93
N PRO A 81 11.97 -14.26 23.04
CA PRO A 81 11.82 -14.48 21.59
C PRO A 81 12.99 -15.25 20.95
N ASP A 82 14.14 -15.33 21.60
CA ASP A 82 15.32 -16.07 21.12
C ASP A 82 15.40 -17.52 21.63
N ASP A 83 14.57 -17.88 22.61
CA ASP A 83 14.57 -19.26 23.12
C ASP A 83 13.85 -20.19 22.14
N PRO A 84 14.43 -21.39 21.85
CA PRO A 84 13.74 -22.41 21.06
C PRO A 84 12.60 -23.10 21.83
N LYS A 85 12.52 -22.92 23.15
CA LYS A 85 11.44 -23.46 23.98
C LYS A 85 10.41 -22.39 24.30
N MET A 86 9.16 -22.70 24.02
CA MET A 86 8.06 -21.86 24.44
C MET A 86 8.02 -21.79 25.99
N PRO A 87 7.79 -20.59 26.58
CA PRO A 87 7.69 -20.43 28.03
C PRO A 87 6.62 -21.36 28.65
N ALA A 88 6.93 -21.92 29.81
CA ALA A 88 6.00 -22.80 30.52
C ALA A 88 4.72 -22.05 30.90
N GLY A 89 3.57 -22.64 30.62
CA GLY A 89 2.26 -22.02 30.91
C GLY A 89 1.87 -20.88 29.97
N PHE A 90 2.61 -20.67 28.88
CA PHE A 90 2.27 -19.63 27.89
C PHE A 90 0.95 -19.93 27.19
N VAL A 91 0.02 -18.96 27.22
CA VAL A 91 -1.28 -19.03 26.55
C VAL A 91 -1.30 -18.03 25.40
N GLY A 92 -1.10 -18.50 24.17
CA GLY A 92 -0.79 -17.67 23.01
C GLY A 92 -1.92 -16.73 22.56
N ASP A 93 -3.18 -16.98 22.92
CA ASP A 93 -4.32 -16.12 22.59
C ASP A 93 -4.79 -15.24 23.76
N ASP A 94 -4.05 -15.26 24.88
CA ASP A 94 -4.25 -14.35 26.01
C ASP A 94 -3.40 -13.07 25.80
N PRO A 95 -4.00 -11.88 25.70
CA PRO A 95 -3.27 -10.64 25.63
C PRO A 95 -2.28 -10.41 26.79
N ALA A 96 -2.60 -10.90 27.99
CA ALA A 96 -1.73 -10.74 29.17
C ALA A 96 -0.43 -11.54 29.08
N ALA A 97 -0.30 -12.46 28.11
CA ALA A 97 0.93 -13.21 27.87
C ALA A 97 1.99 -12.42 27.11
N TYR A 98 1.69 -11.18 26.67
CA TYR A 98 2.56 -10.31 25.88
C TYR A 98 2.74 -8.95 26.56
N ASP A 99 3.91 -8.35 26.40
CA ASP A 99 4.09 -6.92 26.78
C ASP A 99 3.67 -6.01 25.61
N LEU A 100 2.42 -5.58 25.64
CA LEU A 100 1.84 -4.74 24.60
C LEU A 100 1.92 -3.23 24.91
N SER A 101 2.60 -2.83 25.97
CA SER A 101 2.70 -1.44 26.42
C SER A 101 3.27 -0.49 25.36
N ALA A 102 4.26 -0.96 24.57
CA ALA A 102 4.82 -0.19 23.48
C ALA A 102 3.86 -0.06 22.29
N LEU A 103 3.02 -1.08 22.03
CA LEU A 103 1.98 -1.03 21.00
C LEU A 103 0.89 -0.03 21.40
N ASP A 104 0.45 -0.06 22.65
CA ASP A 104 -0.54 0.89 23.17
C ASP A 104 -0.09 2.33 22.99
N ARG A 105 1.13 2.66 23.41
CA ARG A 105 1.66 4.03 23.23
C ARG A 105 1.64 4.48 21.78
N ARG A 106 1.97 3.60 20.83
CA ARG A 106 1.96 3.91 19.39
C ARG A 106 0.54 4.13 18.86
N ILE A 107 -0.39 3.25 19.19
CA ILE A 107 -1.81 3.37 18.79
C ILE A 107 -2.44 4.62 19.39
N ASP A 108 -2.25 4.83 20.69
CA ASP A 108 -2.86 5.97 21.41
C ASP A 108 -2.33 7.32 20.90
N ALA A 109 -1.04 7.39 20.55
CA ALA A 109 -0.46 8.58 19.91
C ALA A 109 -1.15 8.95 18.59
N VAL A 110 -1.68 7.96 17.87
CA VAL A 110 -2.37 8.15 16.58
C VAL A 110 -3.85 8.46 16.77
N VAL A 111 -4.55 7.63 17.55
CA VAL A 111 -6.01 7.73 17.68
C VAL A 111 -6.46 8.99 18.41
N LYS A 112 -5.67 9.52 19.36
CA LYS A 112 -5.96 10.79 20.04
C LYS A 112 -6.04 12.00 19.08
N HIS A 113 -5.38 11.93 17.92
CA HIS A 113 -5.49 12.93 16.86
C HIS A 113 -6.64 12.63 15.87
N GLY A 114 -7.45 11.58 16.12
CA GLY A 114 -8.54 11.18 15.25
C GLY A 114 -8.06 10.66 13.89
N LEU A 115 -6.89 10.03 13.86
CA LEU A 115 -6.39 9.26 12.72
C LEU A 115 -6.78 7.80 12.88
N ASN A 116 -7.03 7.12 11.75
CA ASN A 116 -7.23 5.67 11.74
C ASN A 116 -5.90 4.94 11.91
N VAL A 117 -5.99 3.69 12.35
CA VAL A 117 -4.84 2.78 12.42
C VAL A 117 -5.10 1.57 11.54
N THR A 118 -4.17 1.32 10.63
CA THR A 118 -4.03 0.02 9.93
C THR A 118 -2.93 -0.76 10.62
N LEU A 119 -3.29 -1.81 11.35
CA LEU A 119 -2.36 -2.61 12.14
C LEU A 119 -1.87 -3.82 11.35
N VAL A 120 -0.56 -3.91 11.14
CA VAL A 120 0.08 -5.04 10.48
C VAL A 120 0.50 -6.05 11.53
N ILE A 121 -0.28 -7.12 11.69
CA ILE A 121 0.09 -8.25 12.55
C ILE A 121 1.04 -9.15 11.76
N THR A 122 2.30 -9.21 12.17
CA THR A 122 3.37 -9.80 11.35
C THR A 122 4.43 -10.52 12.16
N GLY A 123 5.26 -11.31 11.45
CA GLY A 123 6.55 -11.75 11.90
C GLY A 123 7.65 -10.68 11.67
N PRO A 124 8.94 -11.07 11.89
CA PRO A 124 9.34 -12.39 12.36
C PRO A 124 8.70 -12.76 13.68
N GLY A 125 8.57 -14.07 13.95
CA GLY A 125 8.06 -14.56 15.23
C GLY A 125 9.18 -14.89 16.22
N PRO A 126 8.86 -15.21 17.48
CA PRO A 126 9.83 -15.79 18.38
C PRO A 126 10.35 -17.11 17.84
N VAL A 127 11.57 -17.50 18.18
CA VAL A 127 12.18 -18.78 17.74
C VAL A 127 11.29 -19.96 18.09
N TRP A 128 10.72 -20.01 19.31
CA TRP A 128 9.80 -21.06 19.72
C TRP A 128 8.46 -21.03 18.94
N GLY A 129 8.15 -19.94 18.25
CA GLY A 129 6.98 -19.82 17.37
C GLY A 129 7.13 -20.52 16.02
N SER A 130 8.34 -21.02 15.69
CA SER A 130 8.61 -21.81 14.49
C SER A 130 8.16 -23.29 14.68
N VAL A 131 7.81 -23.96 13.57
CA VAL A 131 7.63 -25.43 13.58
C VAL A 131 8.98 -26.19 13.59
N GLU A 132 10.09 -25.48 13.41
CA GLU A 132 11.47 -25.99 13.49
C GLU A 132 12.33 -25.07 14.36
N PRO A 133 12.05 -24.94 15.67
CA PRO A 133 12.71 -23.94 16.53
C PRO A 133 14.21 -24.16 16.71
N ALA A 134 14.70 -25.39 16.52
CA ALA A 134 16.13 -25.71 16.55
C ALA A 134 16.96 -24.99 15.47
N ARG A 135 16.33 -24.37 14.48
CA ARG A 135 16.98 -23.51 13.49
C ARG A 135 17.46 -22.18 14.03
N LEU A 136 16.96 -21.75 15.20
CA LEU A 136 17.29 -20.46 15.83
C LEU A 136 17.11 -19.26 14.88
N ASN A 137 16.09 -19.30 14.06
CA ASN A 137 15.79 -18.27 13.07
C ASN A 137 14.32 -17.82 13.17
N ARG A 138 14.10 -16.61 13.58
CA ARG A 138 12.78 -16.03 13.85
C ARG A 138 11.86 -15.95 12.61
N ALA A 139 12.43 -15.88 11.39
CA ALA A 139 11.66 -15.86 10.15
C ALA A 139 11.35 -17.27 9.61
N TRP A 140 11.95 -18.32 10.21
CA TRP A 140 11.89 -19.67 9.69
C TRP A 140 10.59 -20.38 10.06
N LYS A 141 9.80 -20.79 9.05
CA LYS A 141 8.59 -21.61 9.18
C LYS A 141 7.73 -21.25 10.42
N PRO A 142 7.24 -20.02 10.55
CA PRO A 142 6.36 -19.68 11.66
C PRO A 142 5.13 -20.61 11.68
N SER A 143 4.74 -21.06 12.88
CA SER A 143 3.58 -21.93 13.09
C SER A 143 2.29 -21.17 12.82
N PRO A 144 1.44 -21.59 11.87
CA PRO A 144 0.16 -20.92 11.62
C PRO A 144 -0.76 -20.92 12.85
N LYS A 145 -0.72 -21.99 13.67
CA LYS A 145 -1.51 -22.09 14.89
C LYS A 145 -1.09 -21.01 15.89
N LEU A 146 0.21 -20.96 16.22
CA LEU A 146 0.72 -20.00 17.22
C LEU A 146 0.62 -18.55 16.70
N PHE A 147 0.81 -18.31 15.41
CA PHE A 147 0.57 -17.01 14.81
C PHE A 147 -0.91 -16.60 14.88
N GLY A 148 -1.83 -17.53 14.67
CA GLY A 148 -3.27 -17.27 14.83
C GLY A 148 -3.63 -16.91 16.28
N GLU A 149 -3.03 -17.59 17.25
CA GLU A 149 -3.17 -17.26 18.67
C GLU A 149 -2.66 -15.84 18.96
N TYR A 150 -1.46 -15.48 18.48
CA TYR A 150 -0.93 -14.14 18.57
C TYR A 150 -1.86 -13.09 17.94
N ALA A 151 -2.35 -13.36 16.73
CA ALA A 151 -3.27 -12.45 16.04
C ALA A 151 -4.58 -12.26 16.82
N SER A 152 -5.09 -13.31 17.47
CA SER A 152 -6.24 -13.25 18.36
C SER A 152 -5.96 -12.38 19.60
N ALA A 153 -4.82 -12.58 20.26
CA ALA A 153 -4.42 -11.78 21.41
C ALA A 153 -4.31 -10.28 21.07
N ILE A 154 -3.65 -9.95 19.96
CA ILE A 154 -3.54 -8.56 19.49
C ILE A 154 -4.92 -7.96 19.20
N ALA A 155 -5.76 -8.63 18.43
CA ALA A 155 -7.09 -8.12 18.06
C ALA A 155 -8.00 -7.92 19.28
N LYS A 156 -7.97 -8.85 20.25
CA LYS A 156 -8.68 -8.71 21.55
C LYS A 156 -8.17 -7.49 22.33
N HIS A 157 -6.85 -7.29 22.38
CA HIS A 157 -6.22 -6.23 23.16
C HIS A 157 -6.52 -4.84 22.62
N VAL A 158 -6.34 -4.65 21.31
CA VAL A 158 -6.50 -3.31 20.71
C VAL A 158 -7.97 -2.89 20.64
N GLY A 159 -8.89 -3.84 20.55
CA GLY A 159 -10.33 -3.61 20.58
C GLY A 159 -10.78 -2.55 19.56
N ALA A 160 -11.71 -1.69 19.96
CA ALA A 160 -12.28 -0.66 19.08
C ALA A 160 -11.31 0.44 18.63
N ARG A 161 -10.07 0.48 19.13
CA ARG A 161 -9.04 1.43 18.67
C ARG A 161 -8.55 1.14 17.25
N VAL A 162 -8.71 -0.10 16.77
CA VAL A 162 -8.26 -0.56 15.46
C VAL A 162 -9.39 -1.38 14.82
N ASN A 163 -9.68 -1.09 13.55
CA ASN A 163 -10.66 -1.83 12.76
C ASN A 163 -10.12 -2.30 11.40
N ARG A 164 -8.84 -2.02 11.13
CA ARG A 164 -8.14 -2.42 9.92
C ARG A 164 -6.89 -3.19 10.25
N TYR A 165 -6.74 -4.35 9.63
CA TYR A 165 -5.61 -5.24 9.87
C TYR A 165 -5.00 -5.69 8.55
N ILE A 166 -3.70 -5.92 8.56
CA ILE A 166 -2.97 -6.59 7.49
C ILE A 166 -2.31 -7.83 8.09
N VAL A 167 -2.49 -8.98 7.45
CA VAL A 167 -1.86 -10.22 7.90
C VAL A 167 -0.54 -10.40 7.20
N TRP A 168 0.54 -10.31 7.98
CA TRP A 168 1.94 -10.42 7.58
C TRP A 168 2.46 -9.22 6.80
N ASN A 169 3.80 -9.14 6.68
CA ASN A 169 4.52 -8.17 5.86
C ASN A 169 5.46 -8.89 4.89
N GLU A 170 5.48 -8.48 3.64
CA GLU A 170 6.34 -8.94 2.56
C GLU A 170 6.71 -10.44 2.59
N PRO A 171 5.71 -11.35 2.59
CA PRO A 171 5.97 -12.78 2.71
C PRO A 171 6.79 -13.34 1.54
N ASN A 172 6.96 -12.59 0.47
CA ASN A 172 7.81 -12.92 -0.66
C ASN A 172 9.27 -12.47 -0.50
N GLN A 173 9.64 -11.92 0.68
CA GLN A 173 10.99 -11.48 1.02
C GLN A 173 11.59 -12.33 2.16
N LYS A 174 12.89 -12.63 2.04
CA LYS A 174 13.60 -13.48 3.01
C LYS A 174 13.72 -12.87 4.42
N SER A 175 13.61 -11.57 4.54
CA SER A 175 13.66 -10.88 5.84
C SER A 175 12.43 -11.19 6.69
N TRP A 176 11.30 -11.52 6.06
CA TRP A 176 10.01 -11.68 6.72
C TRP A 176 9.54 -13.12 6.82
N LEU A 177 9.85 -13.96 5.82
CA LEU A 177 9.40 -15.35 5.78
C LEU A 177 10.44 -16.26 5.15
N GLN A 178 10.77 -17.36 5.82
CA GLN A 178 11.72 -18.36 5.37
C GLN A 178 11.22 -19.79 5.64
N PRO A 179 11.63 -20.79 4.82
CA PRO A 179 12.38 -20.61 3.57
C PRO A 179 11.51 -20.02 2.47
N GLN A 180 12.12 -19.24 1.57
CA GLN A 180 11.43 -18.78 0.36
C GLN A 180 11.21 -19.94 -0.62
N ASN A 181 12.21 -20.84 -0.73
CA ASN A 181 12.22 -21.99 -1.64
C ASN A 181 12.78 -23.24 -0.96
N SER A 182 12.42 -24.39 -1.50
CA SER A 182 13.11 -25.66 -1.31
C SER A 182 13.93 -25.95 -2.56
N CYS A 183 15.25 -26.12 -2.40
CA CYS A 183 16.16 -26.32 -3.51
C CYS A 183 16.86 -27.68 -3.40
N VAL A 184 16.95 -28.38 -4.52
CA VAL A 184 17.72 -29.63 -4.67
C VAL A 184 18.77 -29.44 -5.76
N VAL A 185 19.92 -30.07 -5.59
CA VAL A 185 20.95 -30.05 -6.61
C VAL A 185 20.51 -30.92 -7.80
N ALA A 186 20.55 -30.37 -9.00
CA ALA A 186 20.23 -31.10 -10.21
C ALA A 186 21.25 -32.23 -10.48
N LYS A 187 20.90 -33.17 -11.35
CA LYS A 187 21.77 -34.30 -11.70
C LYS A 187 23.13 -33.90 -12.27
N ASN A 188 23.24 -32.66 -12.81
CA ASN A 188 24.52 -32.13 -13.30
C ASN A 188 25.48 -31.68 -12.18
N GLY A 189 25.06 -31.73 -10.91
CA GLY A 189 25.86 -31.37 -9.74
C GLY A 189 26.11 -29.88 -9.51
N THR A 190 25.68 -28.99 -10.43
CA THR A 190 26.03 -27.56 -10.42
C THR A 190 24.82 -26.64 -10.38
N THR A 191 23.65 -27.09 -10.76
CA THR A 191 22.44 -26.26 -10.85
C THR A 191 21.46 -26.61 -9.74
N ASN A 192 20.98 -25.61 -9.01
CA ASN A 192 19.87 -25.79 -8.06
C ASN A 192 18.52 -25.73 -8.78
N ILE A 193 17.67 -26.72 -8.51
CA ILE A 193 16.25 -26.72 -8.89
C ILE A 193 15.47 -26.32 -7.66
N CYS A 194 14.87 -25.13 -7.67
CA CYS A 194 14.15 -24.56 -6.54
C CYS A 194 12.64 -24.53 -6.79
N SER A 195 11.87 -24.96 -5.80
CA SER A 195 10.41 -24.85 -5.77
C SER A 195 9.98 -23.88 -4.68
N PRO A 196 9.02 -22.97 -4.92
CA PRO A 196 8.60 -21.98 -3.93
C PRO A 196 7.90 -22.65 -2.74
N VAL A 197 8.27 -22.24 -1.53
CA VAL A 197 7.71 -22.69 -0.23
C VAL A 197 6.95 -21.59 0.47
N ALA A 198 7.51 -20.37 0.50
CA ALA A 198 6.91 -19.23 1.21
C ALA A 198 5.45 -18.94 0.83
N PRO A 199 5.00 -19.07 -0.44
CA PRO A 199 3.60 -18.86 -0.78
C PRO A 199 2.64 -19.83 -0.08
N HIS A 200 3.09 -21.07 0.15
CA HIS A 200 2.28 -22.08 0.85
C HIS A 200 2.26 -21.84 2.35
N LEU A 201 3.39 -21.48 2.95
CA LEU A 201 3.47 -21.07 4.36
C LEU A 201 2.57 -19.85 4.60
N TYR A 202 2.70 -18.83 3.76
CA TYR A 202 1.89 -17.63 3.86
C TYR A 202 0.39 -17.91 3.75
N ARG A 203 -0.04 -18.81 2.86
CA ARG A 203 -1.45 -19.21 2.75
C ARG A 203 -2.02 -19.65 4.10
N GLU A 204 -1.29 -20.48 4.84
CA GLU A 204 -1.76 -20.98 6.14
C GLU A 204 -1.69 -19.90 7.22
N LEU A 205 -0.66 -19.05 7.22
CA LEU A 205 -0.58 -17.87 8.10
C LEU A 205 -1.73 -16.89 7.83
N ALA A 206 -1.99 -16.58 6.55
CA ALA A 206 -3.08 -15.66 6.16
C ALA A 206 -4.45 -16.20 6.59
N ARG A 207 -4.67 -17.51 6.46
CA ARG A 207 -5.92 -18.14 6.90
C ARG A 207 -6.08 -18.13 8.42
N ALA A 208 -5.02 -18.45 9.15
CA ALA A 208 -5.03 -18.44 10.60
C ALA A 208 -5.24 -17.02 11.15
N GLY A 209 -4.49 -16.04 10.67
CA GLY A 209 -4.61 -14.64 11.08
C GLY A 209 -5.99 -14.06 10.75
N TYR A 210 -6.48 -14.25 9.51
CA TYR A 210 -7.81 -13.80 9.11
C TYR A 210 -8.90 -14.36 10.03
N SER A 211 -8.88 -15.67 10.28
CA SER A 211 -9.87 -16.34 11.13
C SER A 211 -9.81 -15.84 12.56
N ALA A 212 -8.61 -15.69 13.12
CA ALA A 212 -8.40 -15.26 14.49
C ALA A 212 -8.84 -13.80 14.73
N ILE A 213 -8.48 -12.89 13.83
CA ILE A 213 -8.87 -11.48 13.90
C ILE A 213 -10.40 -11.35 13.82
N ASN A 214 -11.04 -11.99 12.84
CA ASN A 214 -12.49 -11.90 12.69
C ASN A 214 -13.26 -12.59 13.83
N ALA A 215 -12.69 -13.57 14.50
CA ALA A 215 -13.28 -14.17 15.69
C ALA A 215 -13.23 -13.21 16.89
N ALA A 216 -12.16 -12.42 17.01
CA ALA A 216 -11.99 -11.40 18.06
C ALA A 216 -12.78 -10.12 17.76
N ASP A 217 -12.80 -9.67 16.50
CA ASP A 217 -13.56 -8.52 16.02
C ASP A 217 -14.27 -8.84 14.70
N PRO A 218 -15.56 -9.22 14.72
CA PRO A 218 -16.34 -9.52 13.52
C PRO A 218 -16.55 -8.33 12.56
N LYS A 219 -16.23 -7.11 12.98
CA LYS A 219 -16.33 -5.90 12.15
C LYS A 219 -14.99 -5.50 11.53
N ALA A 220 -13.92 -6.20 11.90
CA ALA A 220 -12.59 -5.94 11.37
C ALA A 220 -12.54 -6.09 9.85
N ARG A 221 -11.85 -5.19 9.18
CA ARG A 221 -11.45 -5.35 7.79
C ARG A 221 -10.01 -5.87 7.74
N VAL A 222 -9.82 -7.03 7.12
CA VAL A 222 -8.54 -7.73 7.13
C VAL A 222 -8.01 -7.86 5.71
N ALA A 223 -6.89 -7.20 5.41
CA ALA A 223 -6.19 -7.35 4.15
C ALA A 223 -5.18 -8.52 4.22
N VAL A 224 -4.99 -9.15 3.06
CA VAL A 224 -4.00 -10.20 2.85
C VAL A 224 -3.12 -9.83 1.67
N GLY A 225 -1.95 -10.45 1.53
CA GLY A 225 -1.01 -10.18 0.45
C GLY A 225 0.25 -9.50 0.96
N ALA A 226 0.24 -8.18 1.05
CA ALA A 226 1.35 -7.32 1.49
C ALA A 226 2.71 -7.71 0.88
N THR A 227 2.71 -8.13 -0.41
CA THR A 227 3.94 -8.50 -1.10
C THR A 227 4.67 -7.26 -1.62
N SER A 228 6.01 -7.34 -1.62
CA SER A 228 6.82 -6.37 -2.37
C SER A 228 6.57 -6.49 -3.87
N SER A 229 6.85 -5.41 -4.61
CA SER A 229 6.57 -5.29 -6.06
C SER A 229 7.44 -6.16 -6.96
N THR A 230 8.56 -6.67 -6.46
CA THR A 230 9.57 -7.39 -7.24
C THR A 230 10.10 -8.62 -6.50
N GLY A 231 10.80 -9.47 -7.22
CA GLY A 231 11.51 -10.62 -6.68
C GLY A 231 12.50 -11.20 -7.68
N THR A 232 13.17 -12.26 -7.29
CA THR A 232 14.15 -12.97 -8.13
C THR A 232 13.42 -13.74 -9.25
N ARG A 233 13.79 -13.48 -10.48
CA ARG A 233 13.18 -14.15 -11.66
C ARG A 233 13.36 -15.65 -11.65
N LEU A 234 14.55 -16.12 -11.27
CA LEU A 234 14.88 -17.53 -11.16
C LEU A 234 15.57 -17.79 -9.83
N ALA A 235 14.88 -18.48 -8.93
CA ALA A 235 15.44 -18.87 -7.64
C ALA A 235 16.64 -19.81 -7.83
N LYS A 236 17.76 -19.47 -7.19
CA LYS A 236 19.01 -20.27 -7.19
C LYS A 236 19.40 -20.74 -5.79
N ALA A 237 18.71 -20.26 -4.78
CA ALA A 237 18.96 -20.57 -3.37
C ALA A 237 17.67 -20.57 -2.56
N THR A 238 17.71 -21.22 -1.41
CA THR A 238 16.58 -21.33 -0.46
C THR A 238 15.94 -19.98 -0.12
N ASN A 239 16.75 -18.93 -0.01
CA ASN A 239 16.28 -17.59 0.34
C ASN A 239 16.24 -16.60 -0.86
N SER A 240 16.28 -17.11 -2.10
CA SER A 240 15.93 -16.27 -3.25
C SER A 240 14.48 -15.78 -3.13
N THR A 241 14.27 -14.47 -3.18
CA THR A 241 12.95 -13.85 -3.07
C THR A 241 12.01 -14.30 -4.20
N THR A 242 10.72 -14.28 -3.97
CA THR A 242 9.74 -14.69 -4.98
C THR A 242 9.07 -13.45 -5.61
N GLN A 243 8.94 -13.43 -6.94
CA GLN A 243 8.20 -12.36 -7.64
C GLN A 243 6.71 -12.36 -7.22
N PRO A 244 6.05 -11.20 -7.09
CA PRO A 244 4.73 -11.10 -6.48
C PRO A 244 3.64 -11.89 -7.23
N LEU A 245 3.59 -11.83 -8.56
CA LEU A 245 2.51 -12.49 -9.28
C LEU A 245 2.62 -14.03 -9.30
N PRO A 246 3.80 -14.64 -9.47
CA PRO A 246 4.00 -16.06 -9.17
C PRO A 246 3.69 -16.42 -7.71
N PHE A 247 4.07 -15.57 -6.75
CA PHE A 247 3.75 -15.78 -5.33
C PHE A 247 2.23 -15.94 -5.13
N LEU A 248 1.43 -15.00 -5.63
CA LEU A 248 -0.03 -15.04 -5.51
C LEU A 248 -0.64 -16.27 -6.21
N ARG A 249 -0.15 -16.64 -7.41
CA ARG A 249 -0.61 -17.85 -8.10
C ARG A 249 -0.27 -19.13 -7.32
N THR A 250 0.94 -19.23 -6.78
CA THR A 250 1.39 -20.39 -6.01
C THR A 250 0.64 -20.51 -4.68
N MET A 251 0.46 -19.38 -3.97
CA MET A 251 -0.39 -19.28 -2.77
C MET A 251 -1.80 -19.83 -3.05
N ALA A 252 -2.37 -19.47 -4.19
CA ALA A 252 -3.68 -19.90 -4.64
C ALA A 252 -3.70 -21.31 -5.27
N CYS A 253 -2.57 -22.02 -5.30
CA CYS A 253 -2.45 -23.34 -5.89
C CYS A 253 -2.96 -23.43 -7.33
N VAL A 254 -2.50 -22.50 -8.18
CA VAL A 254 -2.77 -22.51 -9.61
C VAL A 254 -1.47 -22.40 -10.41
N SER A 255 -1.47 -23.00 -11.60
CA SER A 255 -0.36 -22.86 -12.56
C SER A 255 -0.29 -21.43 -13.15
N SER A 256 0.73 -21.17 -13.96
CA SER A 256 0.85 -19.92 -14.74
C SER A 256 -0.34 -19.68 -15.68
N ARG A 257 -1.06 -20.72 -16.07
CA ARG A 257 -2.30 -20.68 -16.88
C ARG A 257 -3.56 -20.71 -16.02
N TYR A 258 -3.48 -20.47 -14.71
CA TYR A 258 -4.57 -20.48 -13.73
C TYR A 258 -5.34 -21.82 -13.61
N LYS A 259 -4.74 -22.94 -14.05
CA LYS A 259 -5.28 -24.28 -13.83
C LYS A 259 -4.98 -24.74 -12.39
N PRO A 260 -5.99 -25.28 -11.65
CA PRO A 260 -5.79 -25.75 -10.28
C PRO A 260 -4.73 -26.86 -10.19
N ILE A 261 -3.85 -26.74 -9.20
CA ILE A 261 -2.88 -27.75 -8.79
C ILE A 261 -3.46 -28.48 -7.58
N LYS A 262 -3.43 -29.80 -7.57
CA LYS A 262 -4.02 -30.66 -6.52
C LYS A 262 -3.01 -31.56 -5.83
N THR A 263 -1.73 -31.46 -6.18
CA THR A 263 -0.64 -32.31 -5.68
C THR A 263 0.34 -31.54 -4.79
N GLY A 264 1.22 -32.21 -4.07
CA GLY A 264 2.21 -31.59 -3.19
C GLY A 264 1.55 -30.69 -2.14
N GLU A 265 2.11 -29.52 -1.91
CA GLU A 265 1.62 -28.51 -0.94
C GLU A 265 0.21 -27.98 -1.27
N CYS A 266 -0.34 -28.36 -2.42
CA CYS A 266 -1.70 -27.99 -2.84
C CYS A 266 -2.74 -29.08 -2.57
N LYS A 267 -2.35 -30.23 -1.99
CA LYS A 267 -3.28 -31.28 -1.57
C LYS A 267 -4.17 -30.75 -0.44
N GLY A 268 -5.49 -30.91 -0.57
CA GLY A 268 -6.42 -30.39 0.43
C GLY A 268 -6.52 -28.85 0.48
N PHE A 269 -6.20 -28.16 -0.60
CA PHE A 269 -6.20 -26.71 -0.70
C PHE A 269 -7.43 -26.06 -0.08
N LYS A 270 -7.20 -25.04 0.74
CA LYS A 270 -8.24 -24.12 1.26
C LYS A 270 -7.87 -22.70 0.87
N ALA A 271 -8.85 -21.95 0.32
CA ALA A 271 -8.63 -20.58 -0.14
C ALA A 271 -8.33 -19.62 1.01
N VAL A 272 -7.48 -18.62 0.73
CA VAL A 272 -7.34 -17.44 1.58
C VAL A 272 -8.57 -16.55 1.40
N THR A 273 -9.05 -15.97 2.49
CA THR A 273 -10.11 -14.96 2.50
C THR A 273 -9.53 -13.60 2.87
N GLY A 274 -10.01 -12.50 2.28
CA GLY A 274 -9.62 -11.15 2.63
C GLY A 274 -10.68 -10.13 2.28
N ASP A 275 -10.62 -8.98 2.93
CA ASP A 275 -11.44 -7.79 2.64
C ASP A 275 -10.74 -6.85 1.67
N ALA A 276 -9.43 -6.91 1.61
CA ALA A 276 -8.57 -6.16 0.69
C ALA A 276 -7.32 -6.97 0.34
N LEU A 277 -6.62 -6.54 -0.71
CA LEU A 277 -5.25 -6.93 -1.00
C LEU A 277 -4.33 -5.79 -0.56
N ALA A 278 -3.50 -6.03 0.45
CA ALA A 278 -2.38 -5.17 0.80
C ALA A 278 -1.24 -5.37 -0.22
N TYR A 279 -0.53 -4.30 -0.56
CA TYR A 279 0.50 -4.37 -1.59
C TYR A 279 1.48 -3.20 -1.53
N HIS A 280 2.78 -3.46 -1.75
CA HIS A 280 3.86 -2.46 -1.76
C HIS A 280 4.34 -2.19 -3.20
N PRO A 281 3.74 -1.25 -3.94
CA PRO A 281 4.06 -1.02 -5.36
C PRO A 281 5.32 -0.19 -5.59
N HIS A 282 6.37 -0.38 -4.79
CA HIS A 282 7.63 0.35 -4.93
C HIS A 282 8.17 0.28 -6.36
N SER A 283 8.47 1.42 -6.95
CA SER A 283 8.89 1.53 -8.34
C SER A 283 10.41 1.64 -8.52
N LYS A 284 11.15 1.85 -7.43
CA LYS A 284 12.61 2.09 -7.47
C LYS A 284 12.94 3.21 -8.48
N ARG A 285 13.75 2.94 -9.50
CA ARG A 285 14.11 3.91 -10.55
C ARG A 285 13.13 4.01 -11.71
N LEU A 286 12.08 3.15 -11.78
CA LEU A 286 11.06 3.28 -12.82
C LEU A 286 10.08 4.40 -12.49
N MET A 287 9.70 5.16 -13.51
CA MET A 287 8.66 6.17 -13.36
C MET A 287 7.34 5.53 -12.89
N PRO A 288 6.52 6.20 -12.08
CA PRO A 288 5.29 5.63 -11.54
C PRO A 288 4.33 5.08 -12.60
N GLY A 289 4.29 5.66 -13.78
CA GLY A 289 3.48 5.17 -14.92
C GLY A 289 4.18 4.16 -15.82
N GLU A 290 5.44 3.87 -15.58
CA GLU A 290 6.21 2.92 -16.38
C GLU A 290 5.94 1.49 -15.93
N ARG A 291 5.81 0.58 -16.90
CA ARG A 291 5.61 -0.84 -16.62
C ARG A 291 6.93 -1.54 -16.37
N ASP A 292 6.93 -2.44 -15.39
CA ASP A 292 8.06 -3.35 -15.21
C ASP A 292 8.19 -4.26 -16.44
N PRO A 293 9.40 -4.36 -17.05
CA PRO A 293 9.64 -5.22 -18.20
C PRO A 293 9.46 -6.71 -17.87
N ASP A 294 9.64 -7.11 -16.61
CA ASP A 294 9.31 -8.47 -16.17
C ASP A 294 7.82 -8.54 -15.76
N THR A 295 7.05 -9.29 -16.55
CA THR A 295 5.60 -9.42 -16.39
C THR A 295 5.16 -10.18 -15.14
N ASN A 296 6.08 -10.73 -14.35
CA ASN A 296 5.83 -11.34 -13.06
C ASN A 296 5.98 -10.36 -11.88
N ASN A 297 6.56 -9.18 -12.13
CA ASN A 297 6.58 -8.07 -11.20
C ASN A 297 5.32 -7.19 -11.40
N ALA A 298 4.99 -6.40 -10.38
CA ALA A 298 3.93 -5.40 -10.48
C ALA A 298 4.29 -4.17 -9.64
N ARG A 299 4.67 -3.08 -10.30
CA ARG A 299 4.98 -1.80 -9.68
C ARG A 299 3.77 -0.86 -9.76
N MET A 300 3.91 0.40 -9.38
CA MET A 300 2.83 1.38 -9.45
C MET A 300 2.21 1.50 -10.86
N GLY A 301 2.99 1.35 -11.91
CA GLY A 301 2.53 1.34 -13.31
C GLY A 301 1.81 0.06 -13.75
N ASP A 302 1.79 -0.98 -12.90
CA ASP A 302 1.28 -2.32 -13.22
C ASP A 302 0.08 -2.73 -12.37
N LEU A 303 -0.60 -1.80 -11.70
CA LEU A 303 -1.74 -2.14 -10.83
C LEU A 303 -2.87 -2.88 -11.56
N ASP A 304 -3.05 -2.63 -12.86
CA ASP A 304 -3.98 -3.39 -13.70
C ASP A 304 -3.54 -4.86 -13.89
N ARG A 305 -2.22 -5.11 -14.03
CA ARG A 305 -1.64 -6.45 -14.09
C ARG A 305 -1.88 -7.19 -12.78
N LEU A 306 -1.66 -6.53 -11.65
CA LEU A 306 -1.91 -7.07 -10.31
C LEU A 306 -3.40 -7.42 -10.13
N THR A 307 -4.30 -6.46 -10.39
CA THR A 307 -5.75 -6.70 -10.26
C THR A 307 -6.25 -7.76 -11.23
N GLY A 308 -5.68 -7.84 -12.44
CA GLY A 308 -5.99 -8.88 -13.41
C GLY A 308 -5.65 -10.30 -12.92
N VAL A 309 -4.55 -10.46 -12.17
CA VAL A 309 -4.22 -11.74 -11.51
C VAL A 309 -5.23 -12.03 -10.41
N ILE A 310 -5.48 -11.09 -9.52
CA ILE A 310 -6.41 -11.26 -8.40
C ILE A 310 -7.83 -11.57 -8.89
N ASP A 311 -8.32 -10.89 -9.91
CA ASP A 311 -9.66 -11.12 -10.47
C ASP A 311 -9.80 -12.54 -11.04
N LYS A 312 -8.74 -13.10 -11.66
CA LYS A 312 -8.71 -14.50 -12.11
C LYS A 312 -8.71 -15.48 -10.93
N LEU A 313 -7.97 -15.18 -9.87
CA LEU A 313 -7.93 -16.02 -8.67
C LEU A 313 -9.26 -16.03 -7.92
N THR A 314 -9.93 -14.88 -7.82
CA THR A 314 -11.24 -14.76 -7.16
C THR A 314 -12.35 -15.42 -8.01
N ALA A 315 -12.35 -15.22 -9.31
CA ALA A 315 -13.29 -15.89 -10.22
C ALA A 315 -13.17 -17.42 -10.16
N ALA A 316 -11.96 -17.94 -9.96
CA ALA A 316 -11.71 -19.36 -9.80
C ALA A 316 -11.92 -19.86 -8.34
N THR A 317 -12.44 -19.03 -7.44
CA THR A 317 -12.63 -19.32 -6.00
C THR A 317 -11.36 -19.76 -5.27
N ARG A 318 -10.19 -19.35 -5.79
CA ARG A 318 -8.88 -19.65 -5.20
C ARG A 318 -8.43 -18.61 -4.18
N VAL A 319 -9.04 -17.42 -4.24
CA VAL A 319 -9.03 -16.37 -3.21
C VAL A 319 -10.48 -15.97 -3.00
N LYS A 320 -10.91 -15.81 -1.74
CA LYS A 320 -12.27 -15.40 -1.38
C LYS A 320 -12.29 -13.93 -1.00
N VAL A 321 -13.32 -13.24 -1.45
CA VAL A 321 -13.62 -11.85 -1.06
C VAL A 321 -14.72 -11.89 0.00
N ALA A 322 -14.51 -11.24 1.15
CA ALA A 322 -15.47 -11.33 2.26
C ALA A 322 -16.65 -10.35 2.09
N HIS A 323 -16.39 -9.05 1.94
CA HIS A 323 -17.42 -8.01 2.07
C HIS A 323 -17.60 -7.12 0.83
N SER A 324 -16.97 -7.46 -0.29
CA SER A 324 -17.07 -6.69 -1.53
C SER A 324 -17.17 -7.60 -2.76
N LYS A 325 -17.51 -7.03 -3.95
CA LYS A 325 -17.52 -7.81 -5.20
C LYS A 325 -16.12 -8.10 -5.73
N LYS A 326 -15.15 -7.25 -5.42
CA LYS A 326 -13.75 -7.34 -5.85
C LYS A 326 -12.85 -6.88 -4.71
N LEU A 327 -11.70 -7.52 -4.52
CA LEU A 327 -10.74 -7.07 -3.52
C LEU A 327 -10.25 -5.66 -3.86
N PRO A 328 -10.48 -4.65 -3.01
CA PRO A 328 -9.80 -3.37 -3.14
C PRO A 328 -8.31 -3.53 -2.87
N LEU A 329 -7.53 -2.52 -3.28
CA LEU A 329 -6.09 -2.44 -3.02
C LEU A 329 -5.82 -1.48 -1.87
N TRP A 330 -5.12 -1.94 -0.87
CA TRP A 330 -4.45 -1.11 0.13
C TRP A 330 -2.98 -1.05 -0.26
N LEU A 331 -2.56 0.09 -0.81
CA LEU A 331 -1.16 0.35 -1.16
C LEU A 331 -0.48 0.87 0.11
N ASP A 332 -0.10 -0.06 0.98
CA ASP A 332 0.25 0.19 2.37
C ASP A 332 1.72 0.53 2.61
N GLU A 333 2.54 0.53 1.56
CA GLU A 333 3.86 1.16 1.51
C GLU A 333 4.14 1.69 0.12
N TYR A 334 4.52 2.97 0.01
CA TYR A 334 5.00 3.57 -1.22
C TYR A 334 5.91 4.76 -0.96
N GLY A 335 7.04 4.80 -1.65
CA GLY A 335 8.01 5.89 -1.56
C GLY A 335 9.12 5.71 -2.59
N PHE A 336 10.03 6.68 -2.66
CA PHE A 336 11.24 6.63 -3.46
C PHE A 336 12.43 6.97 -2.59
N GLU A 337 13.38 6.06 -2.51
CA GLU A 337 14.68 6.34 -1.90
C GLU A 337 15.41 7.44 -2.67
N THR A 338 16.04 8.34 -1.95
CA THR A 338 16.65 9.52 -2.55
C THR A 338 18.18 9.56 -2.38
N ASN A 339 18.85 9.98 -3.44
CA ASN A 339 20.24 10.36 -3.42
C ASN A 339 20.35 11.87 -3.78
N PRO A 340 20.91 12.74 -2.91
CA PRO A 340 21.25 12.42 -1.53
C PRO A 340 20.03 12.12 -0.66
N PRO A 341 20.17 11.49 0.57
CA PRO A 341 21.42 11.18 1.26
C PRO A 341 22.03 9.81 0.94
N ASP A 342 21.29 8.90 0.31
CA ASP A 342 21.77 7.55 0.05
C ASP A 342 22.64 7.50 -1.22
N GLU A 343 23.97 7.54 -1.04
CA GLU A 343 24.93 7.52 -2.15
C GLU A 343 25.18 6.10 -2.73
N GLN A 344 24.77 5.05 -2.02
CA GLN A 344 25.11 3.66 -2.36
C GLN A 344 23.90 2.82 -2.78
N GLY A 345 22.67 3.36 -2.66
CA GLY A 345 21.43 2.63 -2.90
C GLY A 345 21.17 2.31 -4.38
N ASP A 346 20.93 1.04 -4.64
CA ASP A 346 20.40 0.58 -5.91
C ASP A 346 18.90 0.98 -6.04
N GLY A 347 18.60 1.93 -6.86
CA GLY A 347 17.20 2.31 -7.08
C GLY A 347 16.83 3.69 -6.58
N THR A 348 17.80 4.48 -6.11
CA THR A 348 17.60 5.86 -5.65
C THR A 348 17.36 6.83 -6.80
N VAL A 349 16.65 7.90 -6.50
CA VAL A 349 16.41 9.03 -7.42
C VAL A 349 16.73 10.36 -6.72
N SER A 350 16.87 11.46 -7.48
CA SER A 350 17.06 12.76 -6.83
C SER A 350 15.83 13.14 -5.97
N PRO A 351 16.00 13.86 -4.85
CA PRO A 351 14.88 14.32 -4.02
C PRO A 351 13.82 15.11 -4.78
N LYS A 352 14.22 15.88 -5.81
CA LYS A 352 13.31 16.59 -6.71
C LYS A 352 12.50 15.64 -7.60
N THR A 353 13.13 14.58 -8.08
CA THR A 353 12.47 13.53 -8.86
C THR A 353 11.48 12.77 -7.99
N ALA A 354 11.87 12.38 -6.77
CA ALA A 354 10.98 11.71 -5.81
C ALA A 354 9.72 12.54 -5.53
N ALA A 355 9.88 13.85 -5.27
CA ALA A 355 8.75 14.76 -5.05
C ALA A 355 7.79 14.83 -6.25
N ALA A 356 8.31 14.82 -7.48
CA ALA A 356 7.49 14.79 -8.69
C ALA A 356 6.80 13.44 -8.89
N TRP A 357 7.47 12.35 -8.57
CA TRP A 357 6.98 11.00 -8.78
C TRP A 357 5.95 10.55 -7.74
N VAL A 358 6.09 10.96 -6.48
CA VAL A 358 5.06 10.72 -5.46
C VAL A 358 3.74 11.40 -5.84
N GLN A 359 3.77 12.63 -6.39
CA GLN A 359 2.57 13.29 -6.91
C GLN A 359 1.95 12.55 -8.10
N TRP A 360 2.78 12.00 -9.00
CA TRP A 360 2.31 11.17 -10.12
C TRP A 360 1.66 9.88 -9.63
N ALA A 361 2.26 9.19 -8.66
CA ALA A 361 1.69 8.01 -8.04
C ALA A 361 0.34 8.29 -7.37
N GLY A 362 0.21 9.44 -6.69
CA GLY A 362 -1.07 9.91 -6.15
C GLY A 362 -2.15 10.05 -7.24
N ALA A 363 -1.79 10.60 -8.41
CA ALA A 363 -2.71 10.69 -9.53
C ALA A 363 -3.07 9.32 -10.14
N ILE A 364 -2.15 8.35 -10.16
CA ILE A 364 -2.43 6.97 -10.59
C ILE A 364 -3.39 6.29 -9.60
N ALA A 365 -3.12 6.38 -8.31
CA ALA A 365 -3.96 5.83 -7.27
C ALA A 365 -5.39 6.41 -7.32
N ALA A 366 -5.50 7.74 -7.39
CA ALA A 366 -6.80 8.43 -7.44
C ALA A 366 -7.65 8.09 -8.68
N ARG A 367 -7.03 7.62 -9.78
CA ARG A 367 -7.74 7.21 -11.01
C ARG A 367 -8.05 5.72 -11.05
N ASN A 368 -7.51 4.93 -10.12
CA ASN A 368 -7.76 3.49 -10.08
C ASN A 368 -8.89 3.18 -9.09
N PRO A 369 -10.07 2.76 -9.57
CA PRO A 369 -11.25 2.53 -8.72
C PRO A 369 -11.07 1.37 -7.72
N ARG A 370 -9.96 0.65 -7.79
CA ARG A 370 -9.63 -0.45 -6.87
C ARG A 370 -8.77 0.02 -5.69
N VAL A 371 -8.13 1.18 -5.77
CA VAL A 371 -7.26 1.69 -4.71
C VAL A 371 -8.11 2.40 -3.65
N GLU A 372 -8.05 1.92 -2.42
CA GLU A 372 -8.68 2.54 -1.25
C GLU A 372 -7.67 3.37 -0.44
N THR A 373 -6.42 2.93 -0.32
CA THR A 373 -5.38 3.63 0.45
C THR A 373 -4.09 3.77 -0.35
N LEU A 374 -3.36 4.85 -0.09
CA LEU A 374 -1.99 5.06 -0.55
C LEU A 374 -1.16 5.60 0.62
N THR A 375 -0.26 4.77 1.14
CA THR A 375 0.54 5.06 2.32
C THR A 375 1.94 5.48 1.93
N GLN A 376 2.32 6.70 2.30
CA GLN A 376 3.70 7.18 2.17
C GLN A 376 4.59 6.47 3.17
N TYR A 377 5.68 5.94 2.72
CA TYR A 377 6.79 5.39 3.48
C TYR A 377 8.01 6.26 3.22
N GLU A 378 8.44 7.17 4.10
CA GLU A 378 8.14 7.52 5.47
C GLU A 378 7.93 9.04 5.64
N TRP A 379 7.89 9.54 6.92
CA TRP A 379 7.93 10.98 7.23
C TRP A 379 9.36 11.48 7.33
N PHE A 380 10.19 10.82 8.12
CA PHE A 380 11.64 11.03 8.17
C PHE A 380 12.39 9.89 7.50
N ASP A 381 13.52 10.20 6.89
CA ASP A 381 14.43 9.17 6.38
C ASP A 381 14.93 8.29 7.53
N GLU A 382 15.10 7.00 7.28
CA GLU A 382 15.85 6.12 8.14
C GLU A 382 17.36 6.44 8.08
N PRO A 383 18.14 6.11 9.12
CA PRO A 383 19.58 6.32 9.10
C PRO A 383 20.24 5.52 7.97
N THR A 384 21.22 6.12 7.30
CA THR A 384 22.14 5.37 6.43
C THR A 384 23.05 4.53 7.32
N GLY A 385 23.13 3.20 7.08
CA GLY A 385 23.94 2.32 7.92
C GLY A 385 25.40 2.28 7.50
N ASP A 386 26.29 2.39 8.47
CA ASP A 386 27.73 2.12 8.30
C ASP A 386 28.09 0.64 8.47
N ASP A 387 27.12 -0.21 8.80
CA ASP A 387 27.28 -1.60 9.19
C ASP A 387 27.15 -2.61 8.04
N GLY A 388 27.16 -2.16 6.78
CA GLY A 388 26.97 -3.00 5.60
C GLY A 388 25.53 -3.52 5.41
N GLN A 389 24.59 -3.10 6.27
CA GLN A 389 23.17 -3.48 6.22
C GLN A 389 22.30 -2.45 5.45
N GLN A 390 22.88 -1.72 4.54
CA GLN A 390 22.26 -0.57 3.83
C GLN A 390 20.97 -0.92 3.09
N PHE A 391 20.71 -2.17 2.78
CA PHE A 391 19.54 -2.59 2.01
C PHE A 391 18.20 -2.56 2.79
N ASN A 392 18.23 -2.30 4.09
CA ASN A 392 17.05 -2.31 4.96
C ASN A 392 16.74 -0.93 5.55
N ARG A 393 17.38 0.12 5.06
CA ARG A 393 17.22 1.47 5.57
C ARG A 393 16.80 2.39 4.43
N TRP A 394 15.61 2.99 4.57
CA TRP A 394 14.96 3.72 3.50
C TRP A 394 15.12 5.23 3.68
N GLN A 395 15.49 5.94 2.60
CA GLN A 395 15.59 7.40 2.56
C GLN A 395 14.45 7.99 1.72
N SER A 396 13.24 7.51 1.96
CA SER A 396 12.03 7.90 1.22
C SER A 396 11.16 8.92 1.94
N GLY A 397 11.63 9.46 3.08
CA GLY A 397 10.92 10.43 3.91
C GLY A 397 10.70 11.79 3.25
N LEU A 398 9.77 12.55 3.84
CA LEU A 398 9.56 13.97 3.53
C LEU A 398 10.71 14.83 4.05
N TYR A 399 11.36 14.36 5.09
CA TYR A 399 12.47 15.02 5.76
C TYR A 399 13.65 14.04 5.89
N THR A 400 14.86 14.58 5.97
CA THR A 400 16.05 13.78 6.20
C THR A 400 16.11 13.26 7.65
N VAL A 401 17.03 12.33 7.93
CA VAL A 401 17.33 11.83 9.28
C VAL A 401 17.75 12.96 10.26
N ASN A 402 18.19 14.11 9.75
CA ASN A 402 18.51 15.32 10.51
C ASN A 402 17.37 16.35 10.46
N PHE A 403 16.14 15.90 10.18
CA PHE A 403 14.92 16.70 10.21
C PHE A 403 14.85 17.86 9.21
N LYS A 404 15.72 17.87 8.19
CA LYS A 404 15.71 18.88 7.13
C LYS A 404 14.68 18.52 6.07
N ALA A 405 13.83 19.48 5.68
CA ALA A 405 12.81 19.28 4.66
C ALA A 405 13.43 18.92 3.30
N LYS A 406 12.88 17.88 2.68
CA LYS A 406 13.15 17.52 1.29
C LYS A 406 12.09 18.18 0.37
N PRO A 407 12.31 18.27 -0.93
CA PRO A 407 11.32 18.83 -1.86
C PRO A 407 9.93 18.19 -1.77
N LEU A 408 9.83 16.96 -1.31
CA LEU A 408 8.57 16.25 -1.11
C LEU A 408 7.70 16.90 -0.03
N ALA A 409 8.27 17.40 1.06
CA ALA A 409 7.54 18.06 2.13
C ALA A 409 6.74 19.27 1.61
N ALA A 410 7.31 20.04 0.67
CA ALA A 410 6.67 21.22 0.10
C ALA A 410 5.46 20.92 -0.80
N VAL A 411 5.26 19.69 -1.24
CA VAL A 411 4.20 19.32 -2.20
C VAL A 411 3.24 18.25 -1.67
N PHE A 412 3.53 17.68 -0.52
CA PHE A 412 2.77 16.56 0.02
C PHE A 412 1.32 16.92 0.34
N ALA A 413 1.08 18.10 0.91
CA ALA A 413 -0.26 18.57 1.28
C ALA A 413 -1.12 19.03 0.09
N HIS A 414 -0.51 19.35 -1.05
CA HIS A 414 -1.22 19.86 -2.23
C HIS A 414 -0.60 19.36 -3.54
N PRO A 415 -0.62 18.01 -3.75
CA PRO A 415 -0.03 17.41 -4.92
C PRO A 415 -0.77 17.80 -6.20
N ILE A 416 -0.01 17.94 -7.28
CA ILE A 416 -0.52 18.23 -8.62
C ILE A 416 0.20 17.37 -9.65
N PHE A 417 -0.55 16.84 -10.62
CA PHE A 417 0.02 16.10 -11.74
C PHE A 417 -0.73 16.36 -13.04
N GLY A 418 0.01 16.55 -14.13
CA GLY A 418 -0.54 16.77 -15.47
C GLY A 418 -0.14 15.65 -16.44
N TRP A 419 -1.09 15.20 -17.25
CA TRP A 419 -0.80 14.26 -18.33
C TRP A 419 -1.59 14.58 -19.59
N ARG A 420 -1.16 13.99 -20.70
CA ARG A 420 -1.89 14.01 -21.97
C ARG A 420 -1.98 12.61 -22.55
N THR A 421 -3.08 12.35 -23.24
CA THR A 421 -3.32 11.15 -24.03
C THR A 421 -3.88 11.59 -25.37
N GLY A 422 -3.11 11.43 -26.44
CA GLY A 422 -3.42 11.99 -27.76
C GLY A 422 -3.66 13.50 -27.69
N THR A 423 -4.83 13.94 -28.15
CA THR A 423 -5.22 15.37 -28.17
C THR A 423 -5.82 15.90 -26.87
N ARG A 424 -5.87 15.08 -25.80
CA ARG A 424 -6.50 15.44 -24.53
C ARG A 424 -5.45 15.64 -23.45
N GLY A 425 -5.48 16.81 -22.79
CA GLY A 425 -4.70 17.08 -21.60
C GLY A 425 -5.57 17.05 -20.34
N PHE A 426 -4.97 16.70 -19.22
CA PHE A 426 -5.61 16.65 -17.92
C PHE A 426 -4.66 17.17 -16.85
N VAL A 427 -5.23 17.84 -15.86
CA VAL A 427 -4.55 18.22 -14.61
C VAL A 427 -5.37 17.67 -13.46
N TRP A 428 -4.75 16.82 -12.65
CA TRP A 428 -5.26 16.34 -11.38
C TRP A 428 -4.58 17.08 -10.23
N GLY A 429 -5.28 17.28 -9.15
CA GLY A 429 -4.71 17.78 -7.90
C GLY A 429 -5.56 17.40 -6.70
N GLN A 430 -4.96 17.53 -5.53
CA GLN A 430 -5.64 17.27 -4.27
C GLN A 430 -5.27 18.33 -3.24
N VAL A 431 -6.28 18.86 -2.54
CA VAL A 431 -6.14 19.69 -1.33
C VAL A 431 -6.15 18.74 -0.14
N ARG A 432 -5.14 18.80 0.71
CA ARG A 432 -5.05 18.02 1.95
C ARG A 432 -4.89 18.96 3.15
N PRO A 433 -5.60 18.72 4.26
CA PRO A 433 -6.67 17.77 4.42
C PRO A 433 -7.87 18.09 3.56
N GLY A 434 -8.54 17.06 2.98
CA GLY A 434 -9.80 17.21 2.28
C GLY A 434 -10.95 17.37 3.28
N GLN A 435 -11.30 18.61 3.61
CA GLN A 435 -12.39 18.94 4.55
C GLN A 435 -13.67 19.36 3.81
N GLY A 436 -14.16 18.51 2.92
CA GLY A 436 -15.30 18.83 2.09
C GLY A 436 -14.93 19.53 0.78
N VAL A 437 -15.91 20.11 0.12
CA VAL A 437 -15.74 20.74 -1.19
C VAL A 437 -15.00 22.07 -1.08
N THR A 438 -13.82 22.16 -1.69
CA THR A 438 -12.98 23.35 -1.72
C THR A 438 -12.96 23.96 -3.13
N LYS A 439 -13.07 25.28 -3.25
CA LYS A 439 -12.86 25.99 -4.53
C LYS A 439 -11.38 26.15 -4.82
N VAL A 440 -10.96 25.68 -5.97
CA VAL A 440 -9.58 25.70 -6.43
C VAL A 440 -9.48 26.54 -7.70
N ARG A 441 -8.55 27.49 -7.71
CA ARG A 441 -8.21 28.33 -8.88
C ARG A 441 -7.02 27.69 -9.60
N LEU A 442 -7.28 26.92 -10.68
CA LEU A 442 -6.23 26.45 -11.57
C LEU A 442 -5.65 27.64 -12.33
N GLN A 443 -4.34 27.78 -12.33
CA GLN A 443 -3.59 28.81 -13.01
C GLN A 443 -2.68 28.18 -14.08
N ARG A 444 -2.50 28.89 -15.20
CA ARG A 444 -1.57 28.53 -16.27
C ARG A 444 -0.48 29.57 -16.38
N LYS A 445 0.76 29.14 -16.60
CA LYS A 445 1.89 30.04 -16.81
C LYS A 445 1.75 30.78 -18.15
N ALA A 446 1.85 32.10 -18.12
CA ALA A 446 1.86 33.00 -19.28
C ALA A 446 3.07 33.93 -19.15
N GLY A 447 4.08 33.74 -19.98
CA GLY A 447 5.37 34.43 -19.84
C GLY A 447 6.04 34.12 -18.49
N LYS A 448 6.34 35.13 -17.70
CA LYS A 448 6.97 35.00 -16.36
C LYS A 448 5.96 34.79 -15.23
N THR A 449 4.65 35.00 -15.45
CA THR A 449 3.61 35.00 -14.41
C THR A 449 2.62 33.83 -14.58
N TYR A 450 1.89 33.50 -13.53
CA TYR A 450 0.75 32.59 -13.56
C TYR A 450 -0.55 33.40 -13.62
N LYS A 451 -1.42 33.09 -14.58
CA LYS A 451 -2.71 33.74 -14.75
C LYS A 451 -3.86 32.78 -14.46
N PRO A 452 -5.00 33.21 -13.94
CA PRO A 452 -6.18 32.38 -13.78
C PRO A 452 -6.53 31.68 -15.08
N TYR A 453 -6.80 30.36 -15.00
CA TYR A 453 -7.21 29.55 -16.15
C TYR A 453 -8.62 29.02 -15.98
N LYS A 454 -8.93 28.41 -14.83
CA LYS A 454 -10.23 27.85 -14.53
C LYS A 454 -10.42 27.73 -13.02
N THR A 455 -11.64 28.01 -12.53
CA THR A 455 -12.04 27.70 -11.15
C THR A 455 -12.83 26.38 -11.17
N VAL A 456 -12.50 25.48 -10.26
CA VAL A 456 -13.16 24.18 -10.11
C VAL A 456 -13.42 23.93 -8.63
N SER A 457 -14.39 23.05 -8.33
CA SER A 457 -14.59 22.54 -6.99
C SER A 457 -13.94 21.16 -6.88
N THR A 458 -13.33 20.86 -5.73
CA THR A 458 -12.92 19.50 -5.41
C THR A 458 -14.14 18.64 -5.11
N ASP A 459 -13.96 17.33 -5.07
CA ASP A 459 -14.87 16.44 -4.35
C ASP A 459 -14.73 16.63 -2.82
N ARG A 460 -15.51 15.87 -2.05
CA ARG A 460 -15.47 15.90 -0.57
C ARG A 460 -14.13 15.46 0.03
N TYR A 461 -13.25 14.86 -0.76
CA TYR A 461 -11.92 14.38 -0.36
C TYR A 461 -10.79 15.30 -0.81
N GLY A 462 -11.14 16.49 -1.28
CA GLY A 462 -10.18 17.48 -1.75
C GLY A 462 -9.65 17.22 -3.16
N THR A 463 -10.14 16.22 -3.91
CA THR A 463 -9.61 15.84 -5.22
C THR A 463 -10.33 16.57 -6.35
N PHE A 464 -9.60 16.98 -7.37
CA PHE A 464 -10.16 17.53 -8.61
C PHE A 464 -9.39 17.01 -9.83
N GLN A 465 -10.09 16.96 -10.97
CA GLN A 465 -9.50 16.72 -12.27
C GLN A 465 -10.09 17.66 -13.31
N VAL A 466 -9.23 18.28 -14.11
CA VAL A 466 -9.63 19.27 -15.13
C VAL A 466 -9.09 18.87 -16.49
N ARG A 467 -9.94 18.91 -17.50
CA ARG A 467 -9.50 18.80 -18.90
C ARG A 467 -8.89 20.15 -19.33
N VAL A 468 -7.70 20.08 -19.92
CA VAL A 468 -6.93 21.21 -20.42
C VAL A 468 -6.46 20.93 -21.86
N PRO A 469 -6.04 21.95 -22.65
CA PRO A 469 -5.38 21.71 -23.94
C PRO A 469 -4.15 20.83 -23.81
N ALA A 470 -3.95 19.88 -24.73
CA ALA A 470 -2.83 18.93 -24.72
C ALA A 470 -1.48 19.53 -25.15
N SER A 471 -1.38 20.86 -25.29
CA SER A 471 -0.16 21.55 -25.73
C SER A 471 1.01 21.25 -24.80
N ALA A 472 2.09 20.75 -25.36
CA ALA A 472 3.35 20.55 -24.62
C ALA A 472 3.88 21.91 -24.11
N GLY A 473 4.54 21.89 -22.96
CA GLY A 473 5.17 23.10 -22.37
C GLY A 473 4.24 23.97 -21.53
N HIS A 474 2.93 23.79 -21.58
CA HIS A 474 2.05 24.48 -20.65
C HIS A 474 2.35 24.03 -19.22
N ARG A 475 2.55 25.01 -18.32
CA ARG A 475 2.74 24.77 -16.88
C ARG A 475 1.51 25.21 -16.12
N TYR A 476 1.07 24.36 -15.19
CA TYR A 476 -0.09 24.58 -14.35
C TYR A 476 0.30 24.52 -12.87
N ARG A 477 -0.43 25.29 -12.05
CA ARG A 477 -0.48 25.18 -10.59
C ARG A 477 -1.90 25.48 -10.14
N PHE A 478 -2.25 25.15 -8.91
CA PHE A 478 -3.50 25.59 -8.34
C PHE A 478 -3.28 26.40 -7.06
N VAL A 479 -4.25 27.28 -6.77
CA VAL A 479 -4.31 28.10 -5.56
C VAL A 479 -5.68 27.89 -4.94
N TYR A 480 -5.71 27.77 -3.63
CA TYR A 480 -6.93 27.62 -2.85
C TYR A 480 -6.77 28.30 -1.50
N VAL A 481 -7.89 28.62 -0.83
CA VAL A 481 -7.86 29.04 0.57
C VAL A 481 -7.77 27.76 1.41
N ASP A 482 -6.68 27.62 2.16
CA ASP A 482 -6.48 26.49 3.05
C ASP A 482 -7.60 26.47 4.12
N PRO A 483 -8.41 25.40 4.20
CA PRO A 483 -9.56 25.37 5.12
C PRO A 483 -9.15 25.35 6.59
N THR A 484 -7.90 25.03 6.90
CA THR A 484 -7.37 24.99 8.28
C THR A 484 -6.88 26.37 8.73
N THR A 485 -6.20 27.09 7.84
CA THR A 485 -5.55 28.36 8.18
C THR A 485 -6.30 29.59 7.68
N GLY A 486 -7.20 29.44 6.71
CA GLY A 486 -7.88 30.56 6.04
C GLY A 486 -6.99 31.36 5.08
N VAL A 487 -5.76 30.92 4.85
CA VAL A 487 -4.76 31.62 4.02
C VAL A 487 -4.65 30.98 2.64
N ASP A 488 -4.33 31.76 1.60
CA ASP A 488 -4.06 31.25 0.26
C ASP A 488 -2.84 30.31 0.27
N ALA A 489 -3.06 29.05 -0.11
CA ALA A 489 -2.03 28.05 -0.35
C ALA A 489 -1.86 27.79 -1.85
N THR A 490 -0.64 27.46 -2.26
CA THR A 490 -0.29 27.25 -3.67
C THR A 490 0.41 25.91 -3.85
N SER A 491 -0.06 25.11 -4.80
CA SER A 491 0.58 23.85 -5.16
C SER A 491 1.95 24.06 -5.81
N GLY A 492 2.72 22.99 -5.94
CA GLY A 492 3.82 22.91 -6.89
C GLY A 492 3.35 23.15 -8.33
N THR A 493 4.26 22.99 -9.29
CA THR A 493 3.94 23.16 -10.71
C THR A 493 4.04 21.84 -11.47
N THR A 494 3.15 21.64 -12.44
CA THR A 494 3.19 20.49 -13.33
C THR A 494 3.20 20.91 -14.80
N THR A 495 3.77 20.08 -15.66
CA THR A 495 3.60 20.07 -17.12
C THR A 495 2.82 18.82 -17.52
N LEU A 496 2.31 18.81 -18.76
CA LEU A 496 1.63 17.60 -19.26
C LEU A 496 2.66 16.58 -19.73
N ARG A 497 2.67 15.42 -19.05
CA ARG A 497 3.46 14.25 -19.46
C ARG A 497 2.66 13.37 -20.40
N GLU A 498 3.30 12.71 -21.34
CA GLU A 498 2.65 11.69 -22.19
C GLU A 498 2.38 10.43 -21.40
N GLN A 499 1.18 9.84 -21.61
CA GLN A 499 0.73 8.57 -21.04
C GLN A 499 0.10 7.69 -22.11
#